data_23839413d516ed64c08f8a53b8658c52
#
_entry.id   23839413d516ed64c08f8a53b8658c52
#
_cell.length_a   1.000
_cell.length_b   1.000
_cell.length_c   1.000
_cell.angle_alpha   90.00
_cell.angle_beta   90.00
_cell.angle_gamma   90.00
#
_symmetry.space_group_name_H-M   'P 1'
#
loop_
_entity.id
_entity.type
_entity.pdbx_description
1 polymer ?
#
loop_
_entity_poly.entity_id
_entity_poly.type
_entity_poly.pdbx_seq_one_letter_code
_entity_poly.pdbx_strand_id
1 'polypeptide(L)'
;MPDPFRDRWLAVLLGAWAAFSIASIWLRPLWPVDETRYVSVAWEMWLRGDFLVPYVNGEPYSHKPPLLFWLIHLGWAVFGVNDWWPRLVAPLCAFASLPLLAGLARLLWPHTREVRAYAIWVLLGTLLFAAFVTLTMFDLLLMLCVMAGMVGVLRASRGERRAGFLWLGASIGLGVLSKGPVILLHVLPVALVAPWWAPAVRAAPARWYLGLLGAVLLGAALALAWALPAGYFGGEAFRRAIFWGQTAGRVAESFAHRAPWWYYLPLLPAILFPWLVWPALWRGLRAVGFGAENTGARFLAAWLVLTVAGFSFVSGKQAKYLVPMLPAFALLAGYALAKLQPPARWWEMALPACGFLAVPAILGYARARPAALELPEWSSSVPIWPIVVSALACPLLLAFARRKTSTQVRALAFVICGAIVLIGAGIVPSIAPYGDPRPAAEYLAALQRQGVPLAHLGKYHAQYNFAGRLRVPIEILEAPELNGWVAGQPRGRVIVVERRRHAGGAAGPDYEAPFRGAWVQVWRGEALLAARARPQ
;
A
#
# COMPACT_ATOMS: atom_id res chain seq x y z
N MET A 1 14.04 26.82 -8.45
CA MET A 1 13.12 26.77 -7.29
C MET A 1 13.91 27.06 -6.01
N PRO A 2 13.34 27.75 -5.01
CA PRO A 2 13.98 27.89 -3.71
C PRO A 2 14.18 26.53 -3.05
N ASP A 3 14.89 26.50 -1.92
CA ASP A 3 15.02 25.28 -1.12
C ASP A 3 13.62 24.72 -0.83
N PRO A 4 13.34 23.43 -1.14
CA PRO A 4 11.99 22.88 -1.01
C PRO A 4 11.42 23.04 0.40
N PHE A 5 12.24 22.92 1.43
CA PHE A 5 11.79 23.07 2.82
C PHE A 5 11.54 24.51 3.26
N ARG A 6 11.89 25.51 2.42
CA ARG A 6 11.53 26.93 2.58
C ARG A 6 10.41 27.36 1.63
N ASP A 7 9.86 26.43 0.84
CA ASP A 7 8.77 26.73 -0.08
C ASP A 7 7.43 26.71 0.66
N ARG A 8 6.83 27.89 0.86
CA ARG A 8 5.52 28.02 1.53
C ARG A 8 4.43 27.12 0.92
N TRP A 9 4.47 26.92 -0.39
CA TRP A 9 3.48 26.07 -1.08
C TRP A 9 3.68 24.59 -0.75
N LEU A 10 4.92 24.16 -0.56
CA LEU A 10 5.18 22.79 -0.07
C LEU A 10 4.66 22.63 1.36
N ALA A 11 4.89 23.61 2.22
CA ALA A 11 4.33 23.58 3.58
C ALA A 11 2.80 23.48 3.57
N VAL A 12 2.13 24.23 2.69
CA VAL A 12 0.65 24.15 2.50
C VAL A 12 0.24 22.76 2.03
N LEU A 13 0.93 22.17 1.05
CA LEU A 13 0.60 20.83 0.55
C LEU A 13 0.82 19.76 1.63
N LEU A 14 1.93 19.84 2.37
CA LEU A 14 2.21 18.92 3.49
C LEU A 14 1.19 19.08 4.62
N GLY A 15 0.81 20.30 4.93
CA GLY A 15 -0.27 20.58 5.88
C GLY A 15 -1.61 19.98 5.42
N ALA A 16 -1.95 20.12 4.15
CA ALA A 16 -3.15 19.50 3.57
C ALA A 16 -3.11 17.96 3.66
N TRP A 17 -1.96 17.36 3.34
CA TRP A 17 -1.77 15.89 3.48
C TRP A 17 -1.84 15.44 4.94
N ALA A 18 -1.24 16.17 5.88
CA ALA A 18 -1.31 15.87 7.30
C ALA A 18 -2.75 15.97 7.81
N ALA A 19 -3.45 17.07 7.51
CA ALA A 19 -4.84 17.28 7.87
C ALA A 19 -5.75 16.17 7.29
N PHE A 20 -5.56 15.80 6.02
CA PHE A 20 -6.33 14.74 5.41
C PHE A 20 -6.01 13.37 6.02
N SER A 21 -4.74 13.07 6.30
CA SER A 21 -4.34 11.81 6.97
C SER A 21 -5.02 11.68 8.33
N ILE A 22 -5.08 12.76 9.11
CA ILE A 22 -5.79 12.81 10.38
C ILE A 22 -7.30 12.66 10.15
N ALA A 23 -7.90 13.45 9.26
CA ALA A 23 -9.32 13.39 8.96
C ALA A 23 -9.78 12.00 8.46
N SER A 24 -8.92 11.29 7.70
CA SER A 24 -9.21 9.96 7.16
C SER A 24 -9.50 8.92 8.25
N ILE A 25 -9.04 9.16 9.49
CA ILE A 25 -9.30 8.29 10.64
C ILE A 25 -10.81 8.23 10.95
N TRP A 26 -11.50 9.35 10.79
CA TRP A 26 -12.95 9.44 11.02
C TRP A 26 -13.78 9.27 9.75
N LEU A 27 -13.27 9.68 8.59
CA LEU A 27 -13.99 9.67 7.32
C LEU A 27 -14.19 8.26 6.74
N ARG A 28 -13.36 7.29 7.12
CA ARG A 28 -13.45 5.94 6.59
C ARG A 28 -13.20 4.85 7.66
N PRO A 29 -13.77 3.66 7.52
CA PRO A 29 -13.38 2.50 8.33
C PRO A 29 -12.00 1.97 7.92
N LEU A 30 -11.46 1.02 8.67
CA LEU A 30 -10.42 0.11 8.18
C LEU A 30 -11.03 -0.77 7.10
N TRP A 31 -10.47 -0.72 5.88
CA TRP A 31 -11.01 -1.49 4.77
C TRP A 31 -10.69 -2.98 4.89
N PRO A 32 -11.67 -3.86 4.83
CA PRO A 32 -11.43 -5.27 4.65
C PRO A 32 -10.92 -5.51 3.21
N VAL A 33 -10.03 -6.48 2.98
CA VAL A 33 -9.57 -7.53 3.88
C VAL A 33 -8.23 -7.15 4.55
N ASP A 34 -7.39 -6.35 3.87
CA ASP A 34 -5.99 -6.19 4.27
C ASP A 34 -5.84 -5.35 5.56
N GLU A 35 -6.43 -4.14 5.62
CA GLU A 35 -6.25 -3.26 6.79
C GLU A 35 -6.82 -3.89 8.06
N THR A 36 -8.06 -4.43 7.98
CA THR A 36 -8.69 -5.09 9.14
C THR A 36 -7.89 -6.28 9.64
N ARG A 37 -7.39 -7.11 8.72
CA ARG A 37 -6.58 -8.27 9.07
C ARG A 37 -5.26 -7.88 9.73
N TYR A 38 -4.54 -6.88 9.20
CA TYR A 38 -3.25 -6.48 9.77
C TYR A 38 -3.40 -5.92 11.18
N VAL A 39 -4.43 -5.11 11.42
CA VAL A 39 -4.68 -4.60 12.77
C VAL A 39 -5.21 -5.70 13.70
N SER A 40 -5.95 -6.70 13.17
CA SER A 40 -6.36 -7.87 13.95
C SER A 40 -5.19 -8.78 14.33
N VAL A 41 -4.18 -8.93 13.46
CA VAL A 41 -2.92 -9.62 13.82
C VAL A 41 -2.22 -8.88 14.97
N ALA A 42 -2.04 -7.56 14.85
CA ALA A 42 -1.43 -6.76 15.92
C ALA A 42 -2.24 -6.86 17.24
N TRP A 43 -3.59 -6.87 17.14
CA TRP A 43 -4.47 -7.00 18.29
C TRP A 43 -4.28 -8.35 19.01
N GLU A 44 -4.22 -9.44 18.27
CA GLU A 44 -4.06 -10.76 18.87
C GLU A 44 -2.67 -10.95 19.50
N MET A 45 -1.61 -10.45 18.83
CA MET A 45 -0.26 -10.40 19.43
C MET A 45 -0.26 -9.62 20.74
N TRP A 46 -0.97 -8.48 20.78
CA TRP A 46 -1.11 -7.67 22.00
C TRP A 46 -1.85 -8.42 23.12
N LEU A 47 -2.97 -9.08 22.79
CA LEU A 47 -3.74 -9.87 23.76
C LEU A 47 -2.94 -11.02 24.38
N ARG A 48 -2.14 -11.69 23.56
CA ARG A 48 -1.30 -12.82 23.99
C ARG A 48 -0.05 -12.37 24.74
N GLY A 49 0.35 -11.10 24.60
CA GLY A 49 1.67 -10.65 25.05
C GLY A 49 2.82 -11.29 24.26
N ASP A 50 2.52 -11.90 23.11
CA ASP A 50 3.50 -12.53 22.22
C ASP A 50 3.78 -11.60 21.04
N PHE A 51 4.95 -10.95 21.05
CA PHE A 51 5.41 -10.04 20.01
C PHE A 51 6.35 -10.72 19.02
N LEU A 52 6.61 -12.02 19.20
CA LEU A 52 7.51 -12.81 18.35
C LEU A 52 6.76 -13.50 17.22
N VAL A 53 5.71 -14.27 17.55
CA VAL A 53 4.90 -14.99 16.57
C VAL A 53 3.63 -14.21 16.28
N PRO A 54 3.40 -13.76 15.03
CA PRO A 54 2.12 -13.18 14.64
C PRO A 54 1.00 -14.22 14.69
N TYR A 55 -0.15 -13.85 15.24
CA TYR A 55 -1.35 -14.68 15.28
C TYR A 55 -2.55 -13.95 14.70
N VAL A 56 -3.49 -14.69 14.16
CA VAL A 56 -4.79 -14.17 13.72
C VAL A 56 -5.86 -15.24 13.90
N ASN A 57 -6.88 -14.92 14.65
CA ASN A 57 -8.02 -15.81 14.93
C ASN A 57 -7.59 -17.17 15.50
N GLY A 58 -6.66 -17.14 16.45
CA GLY A 58 -6.15 -18.34 17.13
C GLY A 58 -4.95 -19.01 16.46
N GLU A 59 -4.73 -18.77 15.19
CA GLU A 59 -3.72 -19.45 14.38
C GLU A 59 -2.48 -18.60 14.09
N PRO A 60 -1.28 -19.20 14.02
CA PRO A 60 -0.07 -18.50 13.63
C PRO A 60 -0.19 -17.90 12.21
N TYR A 61 0.10 -16.62 12.09
CA TYR A 61 -0.04 -15.85 10.85
C TYR A 61 1.29 -15.67 10.13
N SER A 62 1.53 -16.48 9.10
CA SER A 62 2.79 -16.51 8.34
C SER A 62 2.88 -15.51 7.18
N HIS A 63 1.77 -14.84 6.79
CA HIS A 63 1.71 -14.09 5.53
C HIS A 63 2.51 -12.79 5.54
N LYS A 64 2.81 -12.21 6.71
CA LYS A 64 3.58 -10.97 6.85
C LYS A 64 4.53 -11.02 8.03
N PRO A 65 5.76 -10.50 7.88
CA PRO A 65 6.71 -10.32 8.96
C PRO A 65 6.27 -9.23 9.96
N PRO A 66 6.92 -9.09 11.13
CA PRO A 66 6.36 -8.40 12.28
C PRO A 66 6.54 -6.88 12.31
N LEU A 67 7.38 -6.27 11.46
CA LEU A 67 7.81 -4.87 11.65
C LEU A 67 6.65 -3.87 11.71
N LEU A 68 5.62 -4.03 10.86
CA LEU A 68 4.44 -3.17 10.92
C LEU A 68 3.68 -3.38 12.24
N PHE A 69 3.54 -4.62 12.68
CA PHE A 69 2.86 -4.95 13.93
C PHE A 69 3.62 -4.36 15.13
N TRP A 70 4.96 -4.46 15.15
CA TRP A 70 5.78 -3.82 16.18
C TRP A 70 5.64 -2.30 16.21
N LEU A 71 5.54 -1.64 15.05
CA LEU A 71 5.27 -0.20 15.00
C LEU A 71 3.87 0.15 15.54
N ILE A 72 2.88 -0.71 15.31
CA ILE A 72 1.55 -0.56 15.89
C ILE A 72 1.63 -0.74 17.42
N HIS A 73 2.33 -1.78 17.90
CA HIS A 73 2.49 -2.03 19.33
C HIS A 73 3.24 -0.91 20.04
N LEU A 74 4.27 -0.33 19.42
CA LEU A 74 4.99 0.81 19.97
C LEU A 74 4.05 1.98 20.31
N GLY A 75 3.14 2.31 19.40
CA GLY A 75 2.16 3.36 19.68
C GLY A 75 1.10 2.94 20.69
N TRP A 76 0.66 1.69 20.66
CA TRP A 76 -0.27 1.18 21.66
C TRP A 76 0.34 1.12 23.06
N ALA A 77 1.64 0.88 23.18
CA ALA A 77 2.34 0.96 24.46
C ALA A 77 2.36 2.38 25.04
N VAL A 78 2.40 3.41 24.18
CA VAL A 78 2.43 4.83 24.60
C VAL A 78 1.02 5.38 24.79
N PHE A 79 0.09 5.10 23.89
CA PHE A 79 -1.21 5.73 23.80
C PHE A 79 -2.38 4.83 24.19
N GLY A 80 -2.10 3.60 24.65
CA GLY A 80 -3.11 2.55 24.80
C GLY A 80 -3.61 2.01 23.47
N VAL A 81 -4.36 0.90 23.51
CA VAL A 81 -4.95 0.30 22.31
C VAL A 81 -6.04 1.20 21.75
N ASN A 82 -5.83 1.65 20.52
CA ASN A 82 -6.70 2.60 19.83
C ASN A 82 -6.76 2.31 18.33
N ASP A 83 -7.74 2.92 17.63
CA ASP A 83 -7.97 2.75 16.19
C ASP A 83 -7.16 3.71 15.32
N TRP A 84 -6.69 4.82 15.86
CA TRP A 84 -6.07 5.89 15.10
C TRP A 84 -4.58 5.68 14.87
N TRP A 85 -3.83 5.13 15.83
CA TRP A 85 -2.39 4.94 15.70
C TRP A 85 -1.98 4.01 14.55
N PRO A 86 -2.60 2.80 14.38
CA PRO A 86 -2.28 1.94 13.24
C PRO A 86 -2.43 2.64 11.90
N ARG A 87 -3.36 3.60 11.80
CA ARG A 87 -3.63 4.37 10.58
C ARG A 87 -2.65 5.50 10.32
N LEU A 88 -1.89 5.93 11.33
CA LEU A 88 -0.85 6.95 11.19
C LEU A 88 0.50 6.38 10.76
N VAL A 89 0.75 5.08 10.91
CA VAL A 89 2.04 4.47 10.55
C VAL A 89 2.40 4.69 9.08
N ALA A 90 1.45 4.49 8.16
CA ALA A 90 1.68 4.68 6.73
C ALA A 90 1.93 6.17 6.36
N PRO A 91 1.12 7.14 6.81
CA PRO A 91 1.42 8.57 6.65
C PRO A 91 2.79 8.97 7.20
N LEU A 92 3.15 8.48 8.40
CA LEU A 92 4.47 8.77 8.99
C LEU A 92 5.61 8.25 8.12
N CYS A 93 5.49 7.03 7.55
CA CYS A 93 6.45 6.50 6.58
C CYS A 93 6.51 7.36 5.31
N ALA A 94 5.36 7.84 4.82
CA ALA A 94 5.31 8.73 3.66
C ALA A 94 6.04 10.05 3.92
N PHE A 95 5.79 10.70 5.06
CA PHE A 95 6.49 11.94 5.42
C PHE A 95 7.98 11.71 5.69
N ALA A 96 8.37 10.61 6.35
CA ALA A 96 9.75 10.24 6.58
C ALA A 96 10.52 9.95 5.27
N SER A 97 9.82 9.59 4.20
CA SER A 97 10.44 9.37 2.89
C SER A 97 10.92 10.67 2.22
N LEU A 98 10.35 11.83 2.54
CA LEU A 98 10.68 13.11 1.90
C LEU A 98 12.11 13.59 2.19
N PRO A 99 12.60 13.59 3.44
CA PRO A 99 14.00 13.92 3.71
C PRO A 99 14.97 12.90 3.09
N LEU A 100 14.62 11.61 3.02
CA LEU A 100 15.43 10.61 2.31
C LEU A 100 15.46 10.90 0.80
N LEU A 101 14.34 11.27 0.20
CA LEU A 101 14.26 11.65 -1.22
C LEU A 101 15.15 12.86 -1.50
N ALA A 102 15.07 13.88 -0.65
CA ALA A 102 15.93 15.06 -0.75
C ALA A 102 17.42 14.71 -0.57
N GLY A 103 17.74 13.76 0.32
CA GLY A 103 19.07 13.22 0.53
C GLY A 103 19.59 12.49 -0.72
N LEU A 104 18.79 11.61 -1.30
CA LEU A 104 19.11 10.92 -2.56
C LEU A 104 19.35 11.91 -3.70
N ALA A 105 18.49 12.92 -3.87
CA ALA A 105 18.68 13.97 -4.88
C ALA A 105 19.99 14.72 -4.69
N ARG A 106 20.37 15.01 -3.43
CA ARG A 106 21.63 15.67 -3.08
C ARG A 106 22.84 14.77 -3.37
N LEU A 107 22.71 13.49 -3.08
CA LEU A 107 23.74 12.51 -3.43
C LEU A 107 23.90 12.38 -4.95
N LEU A 108 22.81 12.35 -5.71
CA LEU A 108 22.88 12.19 -7.17
C LEU A 108 23.37 13.45 -7.88
N TRP A 109 22.84 14.62 -7.51
CA TRP A 109 23.14 15.92 -8.15
C TRP A 109 23.35 17.03 -7.12
N PRO A 110 24.56 17.11 -6.49
CA PRO A 110 24.81 18.05 -5.39
C PRO A 110 24.61 19.52 -5.79
N HIS A 111 24.90 19.85 -7.04
CA HIS A 111 24.87 21.22 -7.57
C HIS A 111 23.51 21.63 -8.16
N THR A 112 22.54 20.72 -8.29
CA THR A 112 21.24 21.01 -8.92
C THR A 112 20.14 20.99 -7.87
N ARG A 113 19.97 22.13 -7.17
CA ARG A 113 19.00 22.26 -6.06
C ARG A 113 17.54 22.05 -6.50
N GLU A 114 17.22 22.40 -7.75
CA GLU A 114 15.89 22.29 -8.33
C GLU A 114 15.40 20.86 -8.38
N VAL A 115 16.29 19.87 -8.57
CA VAL A 115 15.94 18.46 -8.61
C VAL A 115 15.25 18.02 -7.31
N ARG A 116 15.75 18.46 -6.15
CA ARG A 116 15.15 18.17 -4.84
C ARG A 116 13.70 18.64 -4.75
N ALA A 117 13.49 19.89 -5.18
CA ALA A 117 12.16 20.50 -5.15
C ALA A 117 11.21 19.76 -6.09
N TYR A 118 11.60 19.57 -7.35
CA TYR A 118 10.76 18.87 -8.32
C TYR A 118 10.48 17.42 -7.89
N ALA A 119 11.47 16.69 -7.39
CA ALA A 119 11.28 15.30 -6.96
C ALA A 119 10.24 15.17 -5.83
N ILE A 120 10.28 16.06 -4.84
CA ILE A 120 9.29 16.07 -3.75
C ILE A 120 7.87 16.36 -4.30
N TRP A 121 7.73 17.38 -5.15
CA TRP A 121 6.46 17.71 -5.76
C TRP A 121 5.93 16.58 -6.65
N VAL A 122 6.80 15.94 -7.43
CA VAL A 122 6.43 14.81 -8.27
C VAL A 122 5.98 13.62 -7.42
N LEU A 123 6.70 13.28 -6.34
CA LEU A 123 6.30 12.15 -5.48
C LEU A 123 4.94 12.41 -4.83
N LEU A 124 4.75 13.58 -4.21
CA LEU A 124 3.49 13.96 -3.55
C LEU A 124 2.31 14.06 -4.54
N GLY A 125 2.58 14.43 -5.79
CA GLY A 125 1.60 14.53 -6.87
C GLY A 125 1.48 13.26 -7.72
N THR A 126 2.03 12.12 -7.31
CA THR A 126 1.87 10.84 -8.02
C THR A 126 0.67 10.08 -7.47
N LEU A 127 -0.27 9.73 -8.35
CA LEU A 127 -1.55 9.13 -7.96
C LEU A 127 -1.39 7.89 -7.06
N LEU A 128 -0.53 6.95 -7.43
CA LEU A 128 -0.35 5.74 -6.62
C LEU A 128 0.22 6.06 -5.23
N PHE A 129 1.17 6.99 -5.10
CA PHE A 129 1.68 7.42 -3.80
C PHE A 129 0.57 8.02 -2.96
N ALA A 130 -0.16 8.98 -3.54
CA ALA A 130 -1.26 9.69 -2.90
C ALA A 130 -2.37 8.74 -2.40
N ALA A 131 -2.71 7.72 -3.19
CA ALA A 131 -3.71 6.71 -2.82
C ALA A 131 -3.29 5.85 -1.61
N PHE A 132 -1.97 5.64 -1.43
CA PHE A 132 -1.46 4.76 -0.36
C PHE A 132 -1.15 5.48 0.95
N VAL A 133 -1.05 6.82 0.97
CA VAL A 133 -0.67 7.59 2.17
C VAL A 133 -1.56 7.28 3.37
N THR A 134 -2.87 7.09 3.17
CA THR A 134 -3.80 6.87 4.28
C THR A 134 -4.13 5.40 4.54
N LEU A 135 -3.64 4.46 3.73
CA LEU A 135 -3.93 3.04 3.88
C LEU A 135 -2.96 2.37 4.86
N THR A 136 -3.48 1.59 5.80
CA THR A 136 -2.68 0.80 6.76
C THR A 136 -2.08 -0.41 6.05
N MET A 137 -1.02 -0.17 5.27
CA MET A 137 -0.38 -1.16 4.40
C MET A 137 1.14 -1.17 4.60
N PHE A 138 1.77 -2.28 4.23
CA PHE A 138 3.24 -2.45 4.33
C PHE A 138 4.03 -1.71 3.26
N ASP A 139 3.37 -1.19 2.22
CA ASP A 139 4.02 -0.73 0.99
C ASP A 139 4.87 0.53 1.19
N LEU A 140 4.38 1.50 1.97
CA LEU A 140 5.13 2.72 2.30
C LEU A 140 6.27 2.46 3.28
N LEU A 141 6.09 1.52 4.21
CA LEU A 141 7.16 1.09 5.11
C LEU A 141 8.28 0.38 4.31
N LEU A 142 7.91 -0.51 3.38
CA LEU A 142 8.87 -1.12 2.47
C LEU A 142 9.57 -0.07 1.60
N MET A 143 8.83 0.93 1.07
CA MET A 143 9.41 2.02 0.28
C MET A 143 10.48 2.78 1.07
N LEU A 144 10.22 3.06 2.35
CA LEU A 144 11.18 3.71 3.23
C LEU A 144 12.47 2.87 3.39
N CYS A 145 12.33 1.55 3.61
CA CYS A 145 13.47 0.63 3.68
C CYS A 145 14.25 0.57 2.35
N VAL A 146 13.54 0.50 1.21
CA VAL A 146 14.19 0.50 -0.11
C VAL A 146 14.97 1.79 -0.35
N MET A 147 14.38 2.95 -0.04
CA MET A 147 15.07 4.25 -0.16
C MET A 147 16.33 4.31 0.72
N ALA A 148 16.24 3.84 1.95
CA ALA A 148 17.38 3.74 2.85
C ALA A 148 18.45 2.82 2.27
N GLY A 149 18.07 1.66 1.72
CA GLY A 149 19.00 0.76 1.02
C GLY A 149 19.68 1.43 -0.17
N MET A 150 18.97 2.21 -0.96
CA MET A 150 19.51 2.95 -2.11
C MET A 150 20.48 4.07 -1.68
N VAL A 151 20.26 4.71 -0.54
CA VAL A 151 21.24 5.60 0.08
C VAL A 151 22.53 4.82 0.39
N GLY A 152 22.41 3.62 0.96
CA GLY A 152 23.56 2.73 1.23
C GLY A 152 24.35 2.37 -0.03
N VAL A 153 23.65 1.97 -1.09
CA VAL A 153 24.24 1.64 -2.40
C VAL A 153 25.02 2.84 -2.97
N LEU A 154 24.43 4.04 -2.95
CA LEU A 154 25.08 5.26 -3.47
C LEU A 154 26.28 5.68 -2.62
N ARG A 155 26.21 5.59 -1.30
CA ARG A 155 27.35 5.87 -0.41
C ARG A 155 28.52 4.92 -0.65
N ALA A 156 28.22 3.61 -0.73
CA ALA A 156 29.22 2.60 -1.01
C ALA A 156 29.89 2.81 -2.36
N SER A 157 29.14 3.19 -3.41
CA SER A 157 29.69 3.48 -4.75
C SER A 157 30.58 4.71 -4.80
N ARG A 158 30.48 5.62 -3.81
CA ARG A 158 31.26 6.85 -3.69
C ARG A 158 32.47 6.76 -2.77
N GLY A 159 32.81 5.56 -2.31
CA GLY A 159 33.97 5.31 -1.46
C GLY A 159 33.64 5.12 0.02
N GLU A 160 32.46 5.49 0.50
CA GLU A 160 32.02 5.23 1.88
C GLU A 160 31.58 3.75 2.05
N ARG A 161 32.45 2.81 1.65
CA ARG A 161 32.08 1.40 1.48
C ARG A 161 31.53 0.77 2.75
N ARG A 162 32.25 0.90 3.88
CA ARG A 162 31.84 0.28 5.16
C ARG A 162 30.47 0.79 5.60
N ALA A 163 30.33 2.11 5.72
CA ALA A 163 29.07 2.72 6.13
C ALA A 163 27.94 2.43 5.13
N GLY A 164 28.21 2.49 3.81
CA GLY A 164 27.23 2.22 2.78
C GLY A 164 26.72 0.78 2.79
N PHE A 165 27.59 -0.22 2.93
CA PHE A 165 27.17 -1.63 2.98
C PHE A 165 26.53 -2.00 4.31
N LEU A 166 26.94 -1.44 5.45
CA LEU A 166 26.25 -1.61 6.72
C LEU A 166 24.83 -1.03 6.65
N TRP A 167 24.69 0.16 6.07
CA TRP A 167 23.38 0.79 5.87
C TRP A 167 22.49 -0.02 4.94
N LEU A 168 23.04 -0.54 3.83
CA LEU A 168 22.33 -1.42 2.93
C LEU A 168 21.86 -2.71 3.62
N GLY A 169 22.75 -3.36 4.38
CA GLY A 169 22.44 -4.58 5.10
C GLY A 169 21.33 -4.38 6.15
N ALA A 170 21.43 -3.31 6.95
CA ALA A 170 20.38 -2.95 7.90
C ALA A 170 19.05 -2.68 7.19
N SER A 171 19.08 -1.97 6.05
CA SER A 171 17.88 -1.70 5.24
C SER A 171 17.27 -2.97 4.65
N ILE A 172 18.09 -3.92 4.18
CA ILE A 172 17.63 -5.24 3.72
C ILE A 172 16.94 -5.98 4.87
N GLY A 173 17.57 -6.05 6.05
CA GLY A 173 16.99 -6.71 7.22
C GLY A 173 15.63 -6.13 7.62
N LEU A 174 15.55 -4.81 7.77
CA LEU A 174 14.29 -4.12 8.08
C LEU A 174 13.24 -4.30 6.98
N GLY A 175 13.65 -4.29 5.71
CA GLY A 175 12.74 -4.53 4.60
C GLY A 175 12.21 -5.95 4.56
N VAL A 176 13.03 -6.95 4.90
CA VAL A 176 12.57 -8.34 5.07
C VAL A 176 11.59 -8.43 6.24
N LEU A 177 11.89 -7.78 7.36
CA LEU A 177 10.98 -7.71 8.51
C LEU A 177 9.70 -6.90 8.23
N SER A 178 9.71 -6.04 7.20
CA SER A 178 8.52 -5.31 6.74
C SER A 178 7.62 -6.19 5.86
N LYS A 179 8.12 -6.70 4.74
CA LYS A 179 7.27 -7.36 3.74
C LYS A 179 7.88 -8.65 3.16
N GLY A 180 8.87 -9.23 3.85
CA GLY A 180 9.58 -10.41 3.39
C GLY A 180 10.68 -10.09 2.38
N PRO A 181 11.25 -11.10 1.71
CA PRO A 181 12.42 -10.95 0.84
C PRO A 181 12.20 -10.08 -0.41
N VAL A 182 10.99 -9.58 -0.62
CA VAL A 182 10.64 -8.73 -1.78
C VAL A 182 11.50 -7.46 -1.88
N ILE A 183 12.08 -6.97 -0.78
CA ILE A 183 13.04 -5.85 -0.81
C ILE A 183 14.24 -6.16 -1.71
N LEU A 184 14.68 -7.42 -1.77
CA LEU A 184 15.81 -7.84 -2.60
C LEU A 184 15.56 -7.57 -4.08
N LEU A 185 14.31 -7.73 -4.56
CA LEU A 185 13.94 -7.41 -5.95
C LEU A 185 14.05 -5.91 -6.26
N HIS A 186 13.98 -5.05 -5.26
CA HIS A 186 14.14 -3.61 -5.44
C HIS A 186 15.62 -3.18 -5.38
N VAL A 187 16.41 -3.73 -4.46
CA VAL A 187 17.77 -3.19 -4.19
C VAL A 187 18.88 -3.97 -4.86
N LEU A 188 18.80 -5.32 -4.92
CA LEU A 188 19.88 -6.13 -5.45
C LEU A 188 20.13 -5.94 -6.94
N PRO A 189 19.11 -5.91 -7.83
CA PRO A 189 19.36 -5.74 -9.25
C PRO A 189 20.15 -4.48 -9.56
N VAL A 190 19.83 -3.38 -8.86
CA VAL A 190 20.53 -2.10 -9.01
C VAL A 190 21.98 -2.18 -8.52
N ALA A 191 22.22 -2.84 -7.38
CA ALA A 191 23.54 -3.03 -6.81
C ALA A 191 24.40 -4.00 -7.65
N LEU A 192 23.80 -5.04 -8.25
CA LEU A 192 24.49 -6.01 -9.11
C LEU A 192 24.97 -5.37 -10.41
N VAL A 193 24.19 -4.47 -11.01
CA VAL A 193 24.59 -3.76 -12.24
C VAL A 193 25.42 -2.49 -11.95
N ALA A 194 25.91 -2.31 -10.71
CA ALA A 194 26.68 -1.13 -10.33
C ALA A 194 27.89 -0.82 -11.23
N PRO A 195 28.66 -1.77 -11.78
CA PRO A 195 29.70 -1.47 -12.74
C PRO A 195 29.23 -0.73 -14.01
N TRP A 196 27.95 -0.86 -14.36
CA TRP A 196 27.37 -0.16 -15.51
C TRP A 196 27.09 1.32 -15.22
N TRP A 197 26.59 1.66 -14.02
CA TRP A 197 26.21 3.03 -13.69
C TRP A 197 27.23 3.77 -12.80
N ALA A 198 28.17 3.07 -12.14
CA ALA A 198 29.19 3.65 -11.26
C ALA A 198 30.61 3.31 -11.75
N PRO A 199 31.33 4.25 -12.39
CA PRO A 199 32.70 4.01 -12.88
C PRO A 199 33.68 3.58 -11.78
N ALA A 200 33.55 4.12 -10.57
CA ALA A 200 34.36 3.73 -9.42
C ALA A 200 34.20 2.27 -8.99
N VAL A 201 33.01 1.69 -9.21
CA VAL A 201 32.77 0.27 -8.96
C VAL A 201 33.39 -0.60 -10.04
N ARG A 202 33.35 -0.14 -11.30
CA ARG A 202 34.01 -0.83 -12.42
C ARG A 202 35.50 -1.01 -12.22
N ALA A 203 36.14 -0.05 -11.57
CA ALA A 203 37.61 -0.09 -11.29
C ALA A 203 37.99 -1.15 -10.22
N ALA A 204 37.07 -1.56 -9.35
CA ALA A 204 37.35 -2.53 -8.29
C ALA A 204 36.10 -3.41 -7.99
N PRO A 205 35.61 -4.22 -8.96
CA PRO A 205 34.36 -4.95 -8.84
C PRO A 205 34.40 -6.02 -7.74
N ALA A 206 35.49 -6.71 -7.54
CA ALA A 206 35.62 -7.72 -6.49
C ALA A 206 35.32 -7.17 -5.09
N ARG A 207 35.91 -6.00 -4.77
CA ARG A 207 35.65 -5.34 -3.47
C ARG A 207 34.19 -4.89 -3.31
N TRP A 208 33.54 -4.54 -4.41
CA TRP A 208 32.12 -4.19 -4.42
C TRP A 208 31.25 -5.40 -4.11
N TYR A 209 31.44 -6.51 -4.84
CA TYR A 209 30.64 -7.70 -4.66
C TYR A 209 30.88 -8.38 -3.31
N LEU A 210 32.10 -8.34 -2.77
CA LEU A 210 32.37 -8.79 -1.39
C LEU A 210 31.61 -7.93 -0.36
N GLY A 211 31.60 -6.62 -0.54
CA GLY A 211 30.83 -5.71 0.32
C GLY A 211 29.33 -5.93 0.20
N LEU A 212 28.83 -6.15 -1.02
CA LEU A 212 27.43 -6.48 -1.29
C LEU A 212 27.04 -7.80 -0.63
N LEU A 213 27.88 -8.83 -0.75
CA LEU A 213 27.67 -10.11 -0.04
C LEU A 213 27.59 -9.89 1.47
N GLY A 214 28.51 -9.10 2.05
CA GLY A 214 28.47 -8.74 3.47
C GLY A 214 27.18 -8.02 3.87
N ALA A 215 26.68 -7.11 3.04
CA ALA A 215 25.40 -6.44 3.27
C ALA A 215 24.22 -7.42 3.23
N VAL A 216 24.20 -8.34 2.27
CA VAL A 216 23.14 -9.38 2.18
C VAL A 216 23.20 -10.30 3.38
N LEU A 217 24.39 -10.74 3.80
CA LEU A 217 24.55 -11.58 5.00
C LEU A 217 24.11 -10.86 6.29
N LEU A 218 24.42 -9.57 6.42
CA LEU A 218 23.93 -8.76 7.55
C LEU A 218 22.40 -8.66 7.52
N GLY A 219 21.82 -8.38 6.36
CA GLY A 219 20.36 -8.32 6.20
C GLY A 219 19.69 -9.66 6.50
N ALA A 220 20.29 -10.77 6.04
CA ALA A 220 19.84 -12.12 6.35
C ALA A 220 19.94 -12.42 7.84
N ALA A 221 21.06 -12.06 8.49
CA ALA A 221 21.24 -12.25 9.94
C ALA A 221 20.17 -11.52 10.75
N LEU A 222 19.86 -10.26 10.41
CA LEU A 222 18.80 -9.49 11.04
C LEU A 222 17.40 -10.11 10.84
N ALA A 223 17.11 -10.60 9.64
CA ALA A 223 15.85 -11.26 9.34
C ALA A 223 15.73 -12.61 10.08
N LEU A 224 16.82 -13.40 10.09
CA LEU A 224 16.87 -14.69 10.76
C LEU A 224 16.86 -14.57 12.29
N ALA A 225 17.37 -13.48 12.86
CA ALA A 225 17.26 -13.18 14.29
C ALA A 225 15.80 -13.14 14.77
N TRP A 226 14.86 -12.81 13.89
CA TRP A 226 13.42 -12.96 14.13
C TRP A 226 12.89 -14.31 13.63
N ALA A 227 13.21 -14.70 12.39
CA ALA A 227 12.53 -15.82 11.75
C ALA A 227 12.84 -17.18 12.38
N LEU A 228 14.07 -17.37 12.90
CA LEU A 228 14.44 -18.62 13.57
C LEU A 228 13.68 -18.84 14.88
N PRO A 229 13.71 -17.89 15.86
CA PRO A 229 12.93 -18.08 17.08
C PRO A 229 11.42 -18.07 16.81
N ALA A 230 10.92 -17.22 15.92
CA ALA A 230 9.50 -17.23 15.54
C ALA A 230 9.08 -18.58 14.93
N GLY A 231 9.91 -19.15 14.06
CA GLY A 231 9.67 -20.47 13.47
C GLY A 231 9.73 -21.62 14.50
N TYR A 232 10.57 -21.49 15.52
CA TYR A 232 10.66 -22.47 16.60
C TYR A 232 9.41 -22.45 17.51
N PHE A 233 9.01 -21.26 17.98
CA PHE A 233 7.88 -21.09 18.89
C PHE A 233 6.51 -21.15 18.18
N GLY A 234 6.44 -20.80 16.89
CA GLY A 234 5.21 -20.84 16.09
C GLY A 234 4.82 -22.22 15.59
N GLY A 235 5.66 -23.22 15.80
CA GLY A 235 5.41 -24.62 15.42
C GLY A 235 5.78 -24.94 13.97
N GLU A 236 5.76 -26.24 13.63
CA GLU A 236 6.26 -26.78 12.36
C GLU A 236 5.54 -26.21 11.12
N ALA A 237 4.23 -26.09 11.18
CA ALA A 237 3.43 -25.56 10.07
C ALA A 237 3.78 -24.10 9.78
N PHE A 238 3.90 -23.28 10.83
CA PHE A 238 4.32 -21.87 10.71
C PHE A 238 5.75 -21.76 10.19
N ARG A 239 6.68 -22.58 10.71
CA ARG A 239 8.07 -22.62 10.26
C ARG A 239 8.17 -22.94 8.77
N ARG A 240 7.49 -23.98 8.29
CA ARG A 240 7.43 -24.29 6.85
C ARG A 240 6.83 -23.15 6.05
N ALA A 241 5.76 -22.52 6.55
CA ALA A 241 5.10 -21.44 5.85
C ALA A 241 6.00 -20.21 5.68
N ILE A 242 6.76 -19.77 6.71
CA ILE A 242 7.64 -18.59 6.61
C ILE A 242 8.88 -18.84 5.76
N PHE A 243 9.48 -20.04 5.81
CA PHE A 243 10.71 -20.33 5.08
C PHE A 243 10.47 -20.77 3.63
N TRP A 244 9.40 -21.52 3.34
CA TRP A 244 9.11 -22.07 2.00
C TRP A 244 7.89 -21.44 1.35
N GLY A 245 6.76 -21.38 2.06
CA GLY A 245 5.50 -20.93 1.49
C GLY A 245 5.48 -19.45 1.11
N GLN A 246 6.17 -18.60 1.88
CA GLN A 246 6.22 -17.15 1.64
C GLN A 246 7.43 -16.73 0.78
N THR A 247 8.34 -17.63 0.44
CA THR A 247 9.53 -17.39 -0.37
C THR A 247 9.43 -18.08 -1.71
N ALA A 248 9.86 -19.35 -1.81
CA ALA A 248 9.88 -20.09 -3.07
C ALA A 248 8.47 -20.34 -3.65
N GLY A 249 7.49 -20.68 -2.82
CA GLY A 249 6.12 -20.95 -3.27
C GLY A 249 5.44 -19.76 -3.93
N ARG A 250 5.69 -18.52 -3.46
CA ARG A 250 5.11 -17.32 -4.09
C ARG A 250 5.76 -16.90 -5.39
N VAL A 251 7.02 -17.23 -5.60
CA VAL A 251 7.73 -16.92 -6.85
C VAL A 251 7.31 -17.90 -7.94
N ALA A 252 7.21 -19.20 -7.61
CA ALA A 252 6.92 -20.26 -8.55
C ALA A 252 5.40 -20.41 -8.83
N GLU A 253 4.58 -20.43 -7.78
CA GLU A 253 3.13 -20.69 -7.87
C GLU A 253 2.32 -19.71 -7.03
N SER A 254 2.02 -18.54 -7.59
CA SER A 254 1.02 -17.65 -6.98
C SER A 254 -0.38 -18.17 -7.28
N PHE A 255 -1.09 -18.67 -6.26
CA PHE A 255 -2.50 -19.08 -6.37
C PHE A 255 -3.47 -17.91 -6.56
N ALA A 256 -3.02 -16.66 -6.32
CA ALA A 256 -3.85 -15.47 -6.43
C ALA A 256 -3.17 -14.40 -7.30
N HIS A 257 -3.97 -13.64 -8.05
CA HIS A 257 -3.53 -12.49 -8.86
C HIS A 257 -2.56 -12.84 -9.99
N ARG A 258 -2.67 -14.02 -10.59
CA ARG A 258 -1.91 -14.33 -11.81
C ARG A 258 -2.24 -13.33 -12.90
N ALA A 259 -1.20 -12.76 -13.52
CA ALA A 259 -1.36 -11.81 -14.62
C ALA A 259 -0.18 -11.95 -15.60
N PRO A 260 -0.37 -11.58 -16.89
CA PRO A 260 0.67 -11.71 -17.90
C PRO A 260 1.90 -10.86 -17.57
N TRP A 261 3.06 -11.18 -18.16
CA TRP A 261 4.32 -10.48 -17.90
C TRP A 261 4.26 -8.97 -18.19
N TRP A 262 3.46 -8.56 -19.16
CA TRP A 262 3.26 -7.15 -19.56
C TRP A 262 2.25 -6.40 -18.69
N TYR A 263 1.67 -7.00 -17.66
CA TYR A 263 0.64 -6.42 -16.80
C TYR A 263 0.92 -4.99 -16.32
N TYR A 264 2.17 -4.71 -15.97
CA TYR A 264 2.53 -3.38 -15.47
C TYR A 264 2.60 -2.31 -16.55
N LEU A 265 2.93 -2.66 -17.80
CA LEU A 265 3.14 -1.67 -18.87
C LEU A 265 1.90 -0.78 -19.11
N PRO A 266 0.68 -1.31 -19.31
CA PRO A 266 -0.51 -0.49 -19.48
C PRO A 266 -0.95 0.22 -18.19
N LEU A 267 -0.48 -0.22 -17.01
CA LEU A 267 -0.80 0.42 -15.75
C LEU A 267 0.11 1.61 -15.42
N LEU A 268 1.33 1.68 -16.00
CA LEU A 268 2.28 2.74 -15.69
C LEU A 268 1.70 4.16 -15.88
N PRO A 269 0.95 4.49 -16.95
CA PRO A 269 0.34 5.81 -17.07
C PRO A 269 -0.62 6.16 -15.92
N ALA A 270 -1.39 5.20 -15.41
CA ALA A 270 -2.27 5.40 -14.27
C ALA A 270 -1.49 5.46 -12.96
N ILE A 271 -0.54 4.55 -12.74
CA ILE A 271 0.31 4.50 -11.53
C ILE A 271 1.09 5.81 -11.35
N LEU A 272 1.65 6.34 -12.45
CA LEU A 272 2.49 7.53 -12.47
C LEU A 272 1.73 8.77 -12.96
N PHE A 273 0.40 8.71 -12.99
CA PHE A 273 -0.44 9.88 -13.32
C PHE A 273 -0.21 11.01 -12.29
N PRO A 274 -0.17 12.29 -12.71
CA PRO A 274 -0.39 12.80 -14.06
C PRO A 274 0.87 12.90 -14.93
N TRP A 275 2.03 12.48 -14.42
CA TRP A 275 3.34 12.82 -14.97
C TRP A 275 3.60 12.17 -16.32
N LEU A 276 3.31 10.86 -16.50
CA LEU A 276 3.58 10.16 -17.78
C LEU A 276 2.70 10.63 -18.92
N VAL A 277 1.54 11.21 -18.63
CA VAL A 277 0.67 11.81 -19.66
C VAL A 277 1.01 13.27 -19.94
N TRP A 278 1.99 13.86 -19.25
CA TRP A 278 2.40 15.24 -19.44
C TRP A 278 3.57 15.34 -20.43
N PRO A 279 3.36 15.93 -21.67
CA PRO A 279 4.39 15.98 -22.70
C PRO A 279 5.66 16.72 -22.29
N ALA A 280 5.56 17.71 -21.40
CA ALA A 280 6.72 18.43 -20.89
C ALA A 280 7.72 17.51 -20.19
N LEU A 281 7.25 16.48 -19.45
CA LEU A 281 8.14 15.49 -18.83
C LEU A 281 8.94 14.72 -19.89
N TRP A 282 8.30 14.28 -20.98
CA TRP A 282 8.99 13.54 -22.04
C TRP A 282 10.03 14.39 -22.77
N ARG A 283 9.77 15.69 -22.97
CA ARG A 283 10.78 16.62 -23.50
C ARG A 283 11.97 16.74 -22.55
N GLY A 284 11.69 16.88 -21.25
CA GLY A 284 12.73 16.88 -20.22
C GLY A 284 13.53 15.57 -20.21
N LEU A 285 12.87 14.42 -20.29
CA LEU A 285 13.53 13.09 -20.32
C LEU A 285 14.44 12.92 -21.54
N ARG A 286 14.07 13.46 -22.71
CA ARG A 286 14.94 13.47 -23.91
C ARG A 286 16.20 14.29 -23.71
N ALA A 287 16.15 15.31 -22.85
CA ALA A 287 17.32 16.12 -22.49
C ALA A 287 18.19 15.48 -21.38
N VAL A 288 17.72 14.39 -20.76
CA VAL A 288 18.52 13.60 -19.82
C VAL A 288 19.48 12.72 -20.58
N GLY A 289 20.77 13.07 -20.55
CA GLY A 289 21.80 12.19 -21.08
C GLY A 289 21.98 10.96 -20.19
N PHE A 290 22.05 9.78 -20.81
CA PHE A 290 22.37 8.52 -20.14
C PHE A 290 23.82 8.08 -20.42
N GLY A 291 24.70 9.02 -20.78
CA GLY A 291 26.13 8.80 -20.95
C GLY A 291 26.83 8.36 -19.67
N ALA A 292 28.08 7.94 -19.77
CA ALA A 292 28.86 7.42 -18.62
C ALA A 292 29.07 8.49 -17.53
N GLU A 293 29.01 9.75 -17.90
CA GLU A 293 29.14 10.92 -17.04
C GLU A 293 27.91 11.13 -16.14
N ASN A 294 26.73 10.66 -16.55
CA ASN A 294 25.49 10.84 -15.80
C ASN A 294 25.16 9.58 -14.97
N THR A 295 26.01 9.28 -14.01
CA THR A 295 25.83 8.18 -13.04
C THR A 295 24.44 8.19 -12.39
N GLY A 296 23.92 9.39 -12.06
CA GLY A 296 22.60 9.52 -11.42
C GLY A 296 21.45 9.05 -12.31
N ALA A 297 21.45 9.47 -13.58
CA ALA A 297 20.40 9.02 -14.51
C ALA A 297 20.46 7.51 -14.78
N ARG A 298 21.66 6.94 -14.94
CA ARG A 298 21.87 5.49 -15.09
C ARG A 298 21.39 4.71 -13.87
N PHE A 299 21.75 5.17 -12.67
CA PHE A 299 21.31 4.55 -11.41
C PHE A 299 19.79 4.50 -11.32
N LEU A 300 19.09 5.60 -11.61
CA LEU A 300 17.65 5.65 -11.57
C LEU A 300 16.98 4.84 -12.68
N ALA A 301 17.58 4.82 -13.88
CA ALA A 301 17.13 3.96 -14.97
C ALA A 301 17.25 2.48 -14.59
N ALA A 302 18.38 2.07 -13.99
CA ALA A 302 18.55 0.72 -13.45
C ALA A 302 17.46 0.40 -12.42
N TRP A 303 17.21 1.31 -11.48
CA TRP A 303 16.20 1.09 -10.43
C TRP A 303 14.80 0.92 -11.04
N LEU A 304 14.37 1.80 -11.93
CA LEU A 304 13.05 1.72 -12.56
C LEU A 304 12.89 0.48 -13.44
N VAL A 305 13.82 0.28 -14.38
CA VAL A 305 13.72 -0.79 -15.38
C VAL A 305 13.82 -2.16 -14.72
N LEU A 306 14.82 -2.36 -13.85
CA LEU A 306 15.03 -3.66 -13.21
C LEU A 306 13.94 -4.00 -12.19
N THR A 307 13.34 -3.00 -11.53
CA THR A 307 12.19 -3.24 -10.67
C THR A 307 10.97 -3.69 -11.49
N VAL A 308 10.60 -2.95 -12.54
CA VAL A 308 9.46 -3.34 -13.38
C VAL A 308 9.70 -4.70 -14.04
N ALA A 309 10.89 -4.94 -14.58
CA ALA A 309 11.27 -6.22 -15.17
C ALA A 309 11.19 -7.35 -14.14
N GLY A 310 11.81 -7.19 -12.97
CA GLY A 310 11.79 -8.20 -11.91
C GLY A 310 10.38 -8.61 -11.50
N PHE A 311 9.49 -7.63 -11.26
CA PHE A 311 8.10 -7.93 -10.92
C PHE A 311 7.28 -8.46 -12.11
N SER A 312 7.68 -8.21 -13.34
CA SER A 312 7.05 -8.78 -14.53
C SER A 312 7.26 -10.31 -14.63
N PHE A 313 8.36 -10.83 -14.07
CA PHE A 313 8.63 -12.27 -14.00
C PHE A 313 7.93 -12.96 -12.82
N VAL A 314 7.51 -12.24 -11.79
CA VAL A 314 6.74 -12.81 -10.67
C VAL A 314 5.31 -13.12 -11.14
N SER A 315 4.80 -14.32 -10.87
CA SER A 315 3.49 -14.79 -11.35
C SER A 315 2.32 -13.97 -10.80
N GLY A 316 2.32 -13.67 -9.50
CA GLY A 316 1.29 -12.84 -8.85
C GLY A 316 1.63 -11.36 -8.93
N LYS A 317 0.76 -10.55 -9.56
CA LYS A 317 1.00 -9.14 -9.84
C LYS A 317 -0.05 -8.23 -9.21
N GLN A 318 0.39 -7.14 -8.61
CA GLN A 318 -0.48 -6.07 -8.07
C GLN A 318 0.21 -4.72 -8.25
N ALA A 319 -0.56 -3.67 -8.56
CA ALA A 319 -0.03 -2.31 -8.75
C ALA A 319 0.80 -1.82 -7.55
N LYS A 320 0.42 -2.18 -6.33
CA LYS A 320 1.12 -1.80 -5.08
C LYS A 320 2.55 -2.32 -4.96
N TYR A 321 2.94 -3.34 -5.73
CA TYR A 321 4.33 -3.82 -5.71
C TYR A 321 5.31 -2.79 -6.29
N LEU A 322 4.80 -1.84 -7.09
CA LEU A 322 5.62 -0.77 -7.66
C LEU A 322 5.71 0.48 -6.77
N VAL A 323 5.03 0.55 -5.62
CA VAL A 323 5.14 1.69 -4.69
C VAL A 323 6.59 2.00 -4.32
N PRO A 324 7.48 1.02 -4.02
CA PRO A 324 8.86 1.32 -3.65
C PRO A 324 9.75 1.89 -4.78
N MET A 325 9.30 1.86 -6.05
CA MET A 325 10.05 2.48 -7.15
C MET A 325 9.66 3.95 -7.39
N LEU A 326 8.56 4.43 -6.80
CA LEU A 326 8.07 5.80 -7.03
C LEU A 326 9.11 6.89 -6.71
N PRO A 327 9.96 6.75 -5.65
CA PRO A 327 11.06 7.68 -5.42
C PRO A 327 12.06 7.77 -6.57
N ALA A 328 12.38 6.65 -7.22
CA ALA A 328 13.27 6.65 -8.39
C ALA A 328 12.66 7.41 -9.56
N PHE A 329 11.36 7.19 -9.81
CA PHE A 329 10.63 7.94 -10.82
C PHE A 329 10.61 9.44 -10.49
N ALA A 330 10.29 9.80 -9.26
CA ALA A 330 10.22 11.19 -8.82
C ALA A 330 11.58 11.92 -8.96
N LEU A 331 12.68 11.24 -8.65
CA LEU A 331 14.04 11.77 -8.83
C LEU A 331 14.39 11.96 -10.31
N LEU A 332 14.10 10.98 -11.15
CA LEU A 332 14.37 11.07 -12.59
C LEU A 332 13.51 12.14 -13.26
N ALA A 333 12.23 12.18 -12.94
CA ALA A 333 11.32 13.22 -13.41
C ALA A 333 11.74 14.62 -12.91
N GLY A 334 12.14 14.72 -11.65
CA GLY A 334 12.65 15.95 -11.07
C GLY A 334 13.91 16.46 -11.79
N TYR A 335 14.82 15.56 -12.14
CA TYR A 335 16.01 15.91 -12.92
C TYR A 335 15.67 16.31 -14.36
N ALA A 336 14.77 15.58 -15.01
CA ALA A 336 14.27 15.89 -16.34
C ALA A 336 13.60 17.28 -16.39
N LEU A 337 12.78 17.61 -15.39
CA LEU A 337 12.12 18.91 -15.29
C LEU A 337 13.11 20.05 -14.98
N ALA A 338 14.18 19.79 -14.25
CA ALA A 338 15.25 20.76 -14.02
C ALA A 338 16.07 21.04 -15.29
N LYS A 339 16.16 20.08 -16.21
CA LYS A 339 16.83 20.21 -17.53
C LYS A 339 15.93 20.69 -18.65
N LEU A 340 14.63 20.84 -18.40
CA LEU A 340 13.65 21.16 -19.43
C LEU A 340 13.89 22.54 -20.05
N GLN A 341 14.24 22.56 -21.33
CA GLN A 341 14.41 23.74 -22.15
C GLN A 341 13.76 23.52 -23.54
N PRO A 342 12.98 24.44 -24.07
CA PRO A 342 12.37 25.59 -23.37
C PRO A 342 11.39 25.13 -22.27
N PRO A 343 10.93 26.03 -21.39
CA PRO A 343 9.96 25.71 -20.33
C PRO A 343 8.70 25.02 -20.85
N ALA A 344 7.94 24.38 -19.95
CA ALA A 344 6.71 23.69 -20.31
C ALA A 344 5.73 24.63 -21.04
N ARG A 345 5.21 24.15 -22.16
CA ARG A 345 4.31 24.90 -23.04
C ARG A 345 2.88 24.83 -22.51
N TRP A 346 2.08 25.83 -22.79
CA TRP A 346 0.71 25.90 -22.26
C TRP A 346 -0.17 24.72 -22.71
N TRP A 347 -0.06 24.28 -23.97
CA TRP A 347 -0.88 23.19 -24.51
C TRP A 347 -0.49 21.80 -23.94
N GLU A 348 0.72 21.65 -23.41
CA GLU A 348 1.17 20.40 -22.80
C GLU A 348 0.38 20.06 -21.53
N MET A 349 -0.25 21.05 -20.90
CA MET A 349 -1.14 20.84 -19.76
C MET A 349 -2.49 20.22 -20.15
N ALA A 350 -2.87 20.28 -21.43
CA ALA A 350 -4.17 19.78 -21.88
C ALA A 350 -4.35 18.26 -21.62
N LEU A 351 -3.32 17.45 -21.92
CA LEU A 351 -3.42 16.00 -21.72
C LEU A 351 -3.64 15.60 -20.24
N PRO A 352 -2.84 16.05 -19.27
CA PRO A 352 -3.14 15.74 -17.87
C PRO A 352 -4.46 16.37 -17.41
N ALA A 353 -4.81 17.59 -17.86
CA ALA A 353 -6.09 18.21 -17.52
C ALA A 353 -7.29 17.39 -18.02
N CYS A 354 -7.26 16.93 -19.27
CA CYS A 354 -8.28 16.03 -19.83
C CYS A 354 -8.27 14.66 -19.11
N GLY A 355 -7.10 14.15 -18.71
CA GLY A 355 -6.99 12.92 -17.94
C GLY A 355 -7.77 12.97 -16.62
N PHE A 356 -7.83 14.13 -15.97
CA PHE A 356 -8.65 14.29 -14.76
C PHE A 356 -10.15 14.23 -15.03
N LEU A 357 -10.63 14.45 -16.26
CA LEU A 357 -12.04 14.27 -16.62
C LEU A 357 -12.46 12.80 -16.64
N ALA A 358 -11.53 11.87 -16.71
CA ALA A 358 -11.84 10.45 -16.63
C ALA A 358 -12.50 10.10 -15.27
N VAL A 359 -12.09 10.73 -14.16
CA VAL A 359 -12.66 10.48 -12.83
C VAL A 359 -14.15 10.81 -12.78
N PRO A 360 -14.60 12.06 -13.06
CA PRO A 360 -16.04 12.36 -13.05
C PRO A 360 -16.80 11.59 -14.12
N ALA A 361 -16.22 11.28 -15.27
CA ALA A 361 -16.85 10.49 -16.31
C ALA A 361 -17.13 9.05 -15.83
N ILE A 362 -16.13 8.38 -15.24
CA ILE A 362 -16.27 7.02 -14.70
C ILE A 362 -17.29 7.01 -13.55
N LEU A 363 -17.20 7.94 -12.61
CA LEU A 363 -18.09 8.03 -11.46
C LEU A 363 -19.53 8.36 -11.89
N GLY A 364 -19.68 9.30 -12.84
CA GLY A 364 -20.99 9.66 -13.41
C GLY A 364 -21.64 8.50 -14.16
N TYR A 365 -20.87 7.78 -14.96
CA TYR A 365 -21.32 6.59 -15.66
C TYR A 365 -21.71 5.46 -14.69
N ALA A 366 -20.85 5.17 -13.71
CA ALA A 366 -21.10 4.17 -12.68
C ALA A 366 -22.40 4.45 -11.89
N ARG A 367 -22.64 5.74 -11.56
CA ARG A 367 -23.87 6.17 -10.91
C ARG A 367 -25.11 6.03 -11.81
N ALA A 368 -24.99 6.41 -13.09
CA ALA A 368 -26.11 6.42 -14.04
C ALA A 368 -26.48 5.01 -14.55
N ARG A 369 -25.52 4.12 -14.61
CA ARG A 369 -25.66 2.77 -15.19
C ARG A 369 -25.05 1.68 -14.29
N PRO A 370 -25.48 1.55 -13.02
CA PRO A 370 -24.90 0.58 -12.09
C PRO A 370 -25.07 -0.87 -12.57
N ALA A 371 -26.20 -1.21 -13.16
CA ALA A 371 -26.48 -2.55 -13.69
C ALA A 371 -25.58 -2.93 -14.88
N ALA A 372 -25.21 -1.97 -15.74
CA ALA A 372 -24.34 -2.22 -16.90
C ALA A 372 -22.90 -2.57 -16.50
N LEU A 373 -22.47 -2.20 -15.29
CA LEU A 373 -21.16 -2.48 -14.73
C LEU A 373 -21.20 -3.55 -13.62
N GLU A 374 -22.36 -4.19 -13.43
CA GLU A 374 -22.58 -5.15 -12.33
C GLU A 374 -22.14 -4.60 -10.95
N LEU A 375 -22.33 -3.29 -10.75
CA LEU A 375 -21.92 -2.63 -9.52
C LEU A 375 -22.95 -2.85 -8.42
N PRO A 376 -22.50 -2.95 -7.16
CA PRO A 376 -23.40 -3.01 -6.02
C PRO A 376 -24.29 -1.76 -5.90
N GLU A 377 -25.41 -1.88 -5.20
CA GLU A 377 -26.40 -0.83 -5.00
C GLU A 377 -25.84 0.50 -4.48
N TRP A 378 -24.74 0.45 -3.69
CA TRP A 378 -24.10 1.64 -3.17
C TRP A 378 -23.58 2.59 -4.25
N SER A 379 -23.37 2.11 -5.49
CA SER A 379 -22.87 2.97 -6.58
C SER A 379 -23.84 4.08 -6.94
N SER A 380 -25.14 3.85 -6.80
CA SER A 380 -26.20 4.86 -6.97
C SER A 380 -26.25 5.88 -5.81
N SER A 381 -25.72 5.51 -4.63
CA SER A 381 -25.69 6.37 -3.44
C SER A 381 -24.56 7.40 -3.46
N VAL A 382 -23.62 7.31 -4.40
CA VAL A 382 -22.52 8.29 -4.53
C VAL A 382 -23.11 9.69 -4.82
N PRO A 383 -22.79 10.72 -4.01
CA PRO A 383 -23.31 12.06 -4.22
C PRO A 383 -22.86 12.65 -5.57
N ILE A 384 -23.67 13.52 -6.16
CA ILE A 384 -23.31 14.18 -7.42
C ILE A 384 -22.20 15.23 -7.22
N TRP A 385 -22.18 15.91 -6.08
CA TRP A 385 -21.27 17.04 -5.86
C TRP A 385 -19.77 16.70 -5.97
N PRO A 386 -19.25 15.52 -5.51
CA PRO A 386 -17.84 15.19 -5.71
C PRO A 386 -17.53 14.95 -7.20
N ILE A 387 -18.50 14.44 -7.95
CA ILE A 387 -18.36 14.21 -9.39
C ILE A 387 -18.22 15.56 -10.11
N VAL A 388 -19.09 16.52 -9.79
CA VAL A 388 -19.05 17.87 -10.37
C VAL A 388 -17.78 18.61 -9.96
N VAL A 389 -17.42 18.59 -8.68
CA VAL A 389 -16.21 19.27 -8.17
C VAL A 389 -14.95 18.66 -8.78
N SER A 390 -14.89 17.33 -8.98
CA SER A 390 -13.73 16.70 -9.63
C SER A 390 -13.55 17.15 -11.09
N ALA A 391 -14.63 17.51 -11.78
CA ALA A 391 -14.55 18.05 -13.14
C ALA A 391 -13.86 19.42 -13.20
N LEU A 392 -13.88 20.18 -12.08
CA LEU A 392 -13.18 21.49 -12.00
C LEU A 392 -11.65 21.36 -12.04
N ALA A 393 -11.10 20.17 -11.85
CA ALA A 393 -9.67 19.91 -11.99
C ALA A 393 -9.14 20.30 -13.38
N CYS A 394 -9.92 20.04 -14.44
CA CYS A 394 -9.53 20.35 -15.80
C CYS A 394 -9.39 21.87 -16.05
N PRO A 395 -10.44 22.71 -15.87
CA PRO A 395 -10.31 24.14 -16.08
C PRO A 395 -9.32 24.78 -15.13
N LEU A 396 -9.19 24.29 -13.90
CA LEU A 396 -8.19 24.76 -12.94
C LEU A 396 -6.77 24.54 -13.47
N LEU A 397 -6.44 23.37 -13.97
CA LEU A 397 -5.12 23.08 -14.55
C LEU A 397 -4.86 23.94 -15.79
N LEU A 398 -5.86 24.12 -16.66
CA LEU A 398 -5.74 24.98 -17.85
C LEU A 398 -5.49 26.44 -17.49
N ALA A 399 -6.06 26.94 -16.39
CA ALA A 399 -5.78 28.28 -15.87
C ALA A 399 -4.31 28.47 -15.47
N PHE A 400 -3.62 27.41 -15.04
CA PHE A 400 -2.19 27.44 -14.73
C PHE A 400 -1.29 27.09 -15.93
N ALA A 401 -1.85 26.71 -17.08
CA ALA A 401 -1.10 26.22 -18.23
C ALA A 401 -0.07 27.24 -18.78
N ARG A 402 -0.37 28.53 -18.70
CA ARG A 402 0.54 29.61 -19.16
C ARG A 402 1.55 30.06 -18.12
N ARG A 403 1.57 29.44 -16.94
CA ARG A 403 2.51 29.76 -15.86
C ARG A 403 3.84 29.01 -16.05
N LYS A 404 4.86 29.41 -15.26
CA LYS A 404 6.18 28.75 -15.23
C LYS A 404 6.04 27.26 -14.94
N THR A 405 6.95 26.43 -15.46
CA THR A 405 6.99 24.97 -15.23
C THR A 405 6.83 24.61 -13.75
N SER A 406 7.49 25.33 -12.86
CA SER A 406 7.39 25.10 -11.42
C SER A 406 5.97 25.29 -10.87
N THR A 407 5.21 26.25 -11.41
CA THR A 407 3.82 26.47 -11.01
C THR A 407 2.90 25.39 -11.58
N GLN A 408 3.16 24.92 -12.81
CA GLN A 408 2.43 23.81 -13.41
C GLN A 408 2.63 22.52 -12.61
N VAL A 409 3.86 22.20 -12.18
CA VAL A 409 4.16 21.05 -11.32
C VAL A 409 3.42 21.13 -10.00
N ARG A 410 3.41 22.30 -9.35
CA ARG A 410 2.64 22.50 -8.11
C ARG A 410 1.14 22.32 -8.33
N ALA A 411 0.59 22.89 -9.41
CA ALA A 411 -0.82 22.74 -9.73
C ALA A 411 -1.23 21.27 -9.91
N LEU A 412 -0.43 20.47 -10.62
CA LEU A 412 -0.64 19.03 -10.77
C LEU A 412 -0.65 18.32 -9.43
N ALA A 413 0.32 18.60 -8.54
CA ALA A 413 0.39 17.98 -7.23
C ALA A 413 -0.78 18.38 -6.31
N PHE A 414 -1.19 19.65 -6.33
CA PHE A 414 -2.35 20.11 -5.58
C PHE A 414 -3.66 19.48 -6.08
N VAL A 415 -3.81 19.32 -7.38
CA VAL A 415 -5.01 18.68 -7.96
C VAL A 415 -5.07 17.20 -7.59
N ILE A 416 -3.95 16.47 -7.58
CA ILE A 416 -3.91 15.09 -7.06
C ILE A 416 -4.32 15.04 -5.59
N CYS A 417 -3.72 15.89 -4.75
CA CYS A 417 -4.09 15.97 -3.33
C CYS A 417 -5.59 16.28 -3.18
N GLY A 418 -6.08 17.28 -3.90
CA GLY A 418 -7.50 17.65 -3.90
C GLY A 418 -8.42 16.52 -4.37
N ALA A 419 -8.03 15.77 -5.40
CA ALA A 419 -8.80 14.62 -5.88
C ALA A 419 -8.89 13.50 -4.82
N ILE A 420 -7.80 13.18 -4.14
CA ILE A 420 -7.79 12.18 -3.06
C ILE A 420 -8.63 12.66 -1.86
N VAL A 421 -8.50 13.93 -1.48
CA VAL A 421 -9.33 14.53 -0.41
C VAL A 421 -10.81 14.49 -0.79
N LEU A 422 -11.13 14.83 -2.05
CA LEU A 422 -12.50 14.83 -2.57
C LEU A 422 -13.11 13.41 -2.57
N ILE A 423 -12.34 12.40 -2.98
CA ILE A 423 -12.73 10.99 -2.91
C ILE A 423 -12.94 10.59 -1.44
N GLY A 424 -11.97 10.89 -0.58
CA GLY A 424 -12.03 10.52 0.84
C GLY A 424 -13.18 11.18 1.61
N ALA A 425 -13.42 12.47 1.39
CA ALA A 425 -14.46 13.21 2.10
C ALA A 425 -15.84 13.16 1.43
N GLY A 426 -15.87 13.00 0.09
CA GLY A 426 -17.10 13.08 -0.67
C GLY A 426 -17.71 11.74 -1.07
N ILE A 427 -16.87 10.74 -1.37
CA ILE A 427 -17.34 9.44 -1.88
C ILE A 427 -17.27 8.37 -0.78
N VAL A 428 -16.14 8.30 -0.08
CA VAL A 428 -15.91 7.24 0.92
C VAL A 428 -17.02 7.17 1.99
N PRO A 429 -17.52 8.28 2.56
CA PRO A 429 -18.62 8.18 3.53
C PRO A 429 -19.90 7.51 3.00
N SER A 430 -20.17 7.65 1.71
CA SER A 430 -21.35 7.04 1.07
C SER A 430 -21.20 5.54 0.86
N ILE A 431 -19.97 5.06 0.67
CA ILE A 431 -19.67 3.64 0.46
C ILE A 431 -19.21 2.92 1.73
N ALA A 432 -18.82 3.67 2.76
CA ALA A 432 -18.32 3.13 4.02
C ALA A 432 -19.30 2.13 4.67
N PRO A 433 -20.63 2.41 4.74
CA PRO A 433 -21.58 1.47 5.33
C PRO A 433 -21.58 0.08 4.70
N TYR A 434 -21.20 -0.01 3.42
CA TYR A 434 -21.14 -1.28 2.68
C TYR A 434 -19.81 -2.04 2.83
N GLY A 435 -18.85 -1.47 3.53
CA GLY A 435 -17.54 -2.09 3.77
C GLY A 435 -17.09 -2.03 5.23
N ASP A 436 -17.86 -1.37 6.10
CA ASP A 436 -17.51 -1.21 7.51
C ASP A 436 -17.81 -2.47 8.31
N PRO A 437 -16.81 -3.15 8.86
CA PRO A 437 -17.05 -4.34 9.67
C PRO A 437 -17.51 -4.02 11.09
N ARG A 438 -17.42 -2.74 11.56
CA ARG A 438 -17.68 -2.36 12.96
C ARG A 438 -19.08 -2.74 13.46
N PRO A 439 -20.18 -2.46 12.75
CA PRO A 439 -21.51 -2.80 13.26
C PRO A 439 -21.69 -4.31 13.49
N ALA A 440 -21.19 -5.14 12.54
CA ALA A 440 -21.22 -6.59 12.71
C ALA A 440 -20.29 -7.04 13.84
N ALA A 441 -19.09 -6.45 13.93
CA ALA A 441 -18.12 -6.78 14.97
C ALA A 441 -18.62 -6.43 16.38
N GLU A 442 -19.33 -5.32 16.56
CA GLU A 442 -19.95 -4.91 17.83
C GLU A 442 -21.05 -5.91 18.25
N TYR A 443 -21.88 -6.33 17.29
CA TYR A 443 -22.90 -7.37 17.52
C TYR A 443 -22.26 -8.69 17.96
N LEU A 444 -21.22 -9.14 17.25
CA LEU A 444 -20.47 -10.36 17.59
C LEU A 444 -19.79 -10.25 18.96
N ALA A 445 -19.23 -9.09 19.29
CA ALA A 445 -18.64 -8.82 20.60
C ALA A 445 -19.68 -8.92 21.74
N ALA A 446 -20.90 -8.46 21.49
CA ALA A 446 -21.98 -8.60 22.48
C ALA A 446 -22.34 -10.06 22.71
N LEU A 447 -22.45 -10.86 21.65
CA LEU A 447 -22.67 -12.31 21.75
C LEU A 447 -21.53 -13.02 22.49
N GLN A 448 -20.28 -12.68 22.19
CA GLN A 448 -19.12 -13.27 22.84
C GLN A 448 -19.07 -12.95 24.33
N ARG A 449 -19.44 -11.72 24.75
CA ARG A 449 -19.56 -11.37 26.18
C ARG A 449 -20.65 -12.17 26.91
N GLN A 450 -21.67 -12.64 26.20
CA GLN A 450 -22.72 -13.51 26.71
C GLN A 450 -22.32 -15.00 26.72
N GLY A 451 -21.08 -15.32 26.34
CA GLY A 451 -20.61 -16.69 26.23
C GLY A 451 -21.22 -17.50 25.07
N VAL A 452 -21.75 -16.81 24.04
CA VAL A 452 -22.34 -17.48 22.87
C VAL A 452 -21.21 -17.93 21.95
N PRO A 453 -21.10 -19.22 21.60
CA PRO A 453 -20.14 -19.72 20.63
C PRO A 453 -20.39 -19.12 19.24
N LEU A 454 -19.31 -18.72 18.57
CA LEU A 454 -19.35 -18.11 17.26
C LEU A 454 -18.60 -18.95 16.23
N ALA A 455 -19.24 -19.22 15.09
CA ALA A 455 -18.58 -19.84 13.94
C ALA A 455 -18.79 -19.00 12.68
N HIS A 456 -17.85 -19.06 11.76
CA HIS A 456 -17.91 -18.45 10.43
C HIS A 456 -17.90 -19.55 9.37
N LEU A 457 -18.90 -19.56 8.50
CA LEU A 457 -18.96 -20.54 7.43
C LEU A 457 -18.13 -20.06 6.24
N GLY A 458 -17.14 -20.86 5.84
CA GLY A 458 -16.21 -20.59 4.77
C GLY A 458 -15.10 -19.59 5.14
N LYS A 459 -14.47 -18.97 4.14
CA LYS A 459 -13.26 -18.14 4.33
C LYS A 459 -13.46 -16.96 5.26
N TYR A 460 -12.71 -16.93 6.34
CA TYR A 460 -12.66 -15.83 7.31
C TYR A 460 -11.29 -15.14 7.28
N HIS A 461 -11.29 -13.82 7.34
CA HIS A 461 -10.06 -13.00 7.26
C HIS A 461 -9.84 -12.13 8.51
N ALA A 462 -10.46 -12.50 9.61
CA ALA A 462 -10.40 -11.81 10.90
C ALA A 462 -10.85 -10.32 10.85
N GLN A 463 -11.75 -9.99 9.93
CA GLN A 463 -12.21 -8.61 9.74
C GLN A 463 -12.98 -8.06 10.95
N TYR A 464 -13.48 -8.89 11.84
CA TYR A 464 -14.25 -8.50 13.03
C TYR A 464 -13.40 -8.46 14.30
N ASN A 465 -12.24 -9.15 14.35
CA ASN A 465 -11.49 -9.38 15.58
C ASN A 465 -11.06 -8.09 16.27
N PHE A 466 -10.37 -7.20 15.57
CA PHE A 466 -9.95 -5.92 16.13
C PHE A 466 -11.13 -4.95 16.31
N ALA A 467 -12.01 -4.84 15.33
CA ALA A 467 -13.15 -3.91 15.37
C ALA A 467 -14.07 -4.20 16.56
N GLY A 468 -14.35 -5.47 16.86
CA GLY A 468 -15.13 -5.93 18.02
C GLY A 468 -14.32 -6.12 19.29
N ARG A 469 -12.99 -5.96 19.26
CA ARG A 469 -12.11 -6.33 20.37
C ARG A 469 -12.35 -7.77 20.85
N LEU A 470 -12.56 -8.68 19.89
CA LEU A 470 -12.83 -10.08 20.20
C LEU A 470 -11.62 -10.72 20.88
N ARG A 471 -11.87 -11.51 21.92
CA ARG A 471 -10.85 -12.17 22.73
C ARG A 471 -10.78 -13.67 22.50
N VAL A 472 -11.86 -14.24 21.97
CA VAL A 472 -11.96 -15.66 21.63
C VAL A 472 -12.00 -15.79 20.11
N PRO A 473 -11.23 -16.69 19.51
CA PRO A 473 -11.30 -16.97 18.09
C PRO A 473 -12.73 -17.34 17.63
N ILE A 474 -13.08 -16.94 16.42
CA ILE A 474 -14.29 -17.42 15.75
C ILE A 474 -13.93 -18.73 15.06
N GLU A 475 -14.68 -19.78 15.31
CA GLU A 475 -14.47 -21.09 14.69
C GLU A 475 -14.75 -21.02 13.18
N ILE A 476 -13.90 -21.61 12.36
CA ILE A 476 -14.07 -21.60 10.90
C ILE A 476 -14.61 -22.95 10.50
N LEU A 477 -15.79 -22.96 9.85
CA LEU A 477 -16.45 -24.19 9.42
C LEU A 477 -16.46 -24.29 7.90
N GLU A 478 -16.21 -25.46 7.39
CA GLU A 478 -16.59 -25.82 6.04
C GLU A 478 -18.05 -26.35 5.98
N ALA A 479 -18.66 -26.30 4.81
CA ALA A 479 -20.09 -26.66 4.69
C ALA A 479 -20.49 -28.03 5.27
N PRO A 480 -19.68 -29.10 5.15
CA PRO A 480 -19.97 -30.42 5.75
C PRO A 480 -19.98 -30.43 7.27
N GLU A 481 -19.22 -29.54 7.91
CA GLU A 481 -19.02 -29.50 9.37
C GLU A 481 -20.20 -28.80 10.08
N LEU A 482 -21.00 -28.03 9.32
CA LEU A 482 -22.05 -27.18 9.88
C LEU A 482 -23.06 -27.96 10.74
N ASN A 483 -23.54 -29.11 10.27
CA ASN A 483 -24.55 -29.92 10.99
C ASN A 483 -24.01 -30.42 12.33
N GLY A 484 -22.78 -30.93 12.34
CA GLY A 484 -22.14 -31.43 13.55
C GLY A 484 -21.89 -30.31 14.57
N TRP A 485 -21.44 -29.15 14.08
CA TRP A 485 -21.20 -28.00 14.94
C TRP A 485 -22.51 -27.48 15.58
N VAL A 486 -23.59 -27.35 14.80
CA VAL A 486 -24.89 -26.89 15.27
C VAL A 486 -25.47 -27.85 16.34
N ALA A 487 -25.33 -29.16 16.13
CA ALA A 487 -25.75 -30.16 17.11
C ALA A 487 -24.97 -30.06 18.43
N GLY A 488 -23.65 -29.79 18.34
CA GLY A 488 -22.78 -29.63 19.53
C GLY A 488 -22.89 -28.27 20.22
N GLN A 489 -23.43 -27.25 19.52
CA GLN A 489 -23.53 -25.86 20.00
C GLN A 489 -24.93 -25.26 19.81
N PRO A 490 -25.96 -25.72 20.54
CA PRO A 490 -27.36 -25.29 20.32
C PRO A 490 -27.58 -23.77 20.51
N ARG A 491 -26.77 -23.12 21.37
CA ARG A 491 -26.79 -21.65 21.58
C ARG A 491 -25.92 -20.89 20.59
N GLY A 492 -25.13 -21.60 19.77
CA GLY A 492 -24.16 -21.03 18.84
C GLY A 492 -24.78 -20.14 17.77
N ARG A 493 -23.95 -19.25 17.25
CA ARG A 493 -24.30 -18.38 16.10
C ARG A 493 -23.33 -18.64 14.96
N VAL A 494 -23.91 -18.75 13.76
CA VAL A 494 -23.14 -18.97 12.53
C VAL A 494 -23.19 -17.69 11.69
N ILE A 495 -22.01 -17.19 11.34
CA ILE A 495 -21.80 -16.04 10.48
C ILE A 495 -21.68 -16.57 9.05
N VAL A 496 -22.48 -16.05 8.14
CA VAL A 496 -22.41 -16.35 6.70
C VAL A 496 -22.31 -15.06 5.90
N VAL A 497 -21.65 -15.11 4.75
CA VAL A 497 -21.60 -13.98 3.80
C VAL A 497 -22.25 -14.42 2.51
N GLU A 498 -23.46 -13.90 2.26
CA GLU A 498 -24.30 -14.30 1.13
C GLU A 498 -24.47 -13.13 0.14
N ARG A 499 -24.54 -13.44 -1.16
CA ARG A 499 -24.71 -12.40 -2.20
C ARG A 499 -26.06 -11.70 -2.14
N ARG A 500 -27.07 -12.37 -1.63
CA ARG A 500 -28.44 -11.84 -1.55
C ARG A 500 -28.81 -11.54 -0.11
N ARG A 501 -29.60 -10.51 0.06
CA ARG A 501 -30.28 -10.22 1.31
C ARG A 501 -31.29 -11.32 1.59
N HIS A 502 -31.50 -11.62 2.87
CA HIS A 502 -32.56 -12.55 3.24
C HIS A 502 -33.95 -11.97 2.86
N ALA A 503 -34.74 -12.76 2.14
CA ALA A 503 -36.01 -12.28 1.56
C ALA A 503 -37.16 -12.10 2.58
N GLY A 504 -36.88 -12.32 3.90
CA GLY A 504 -37.92 -12.35 4.93
C GLY A 504 -38.57 -13.73 5.07
N GLY A 505 -39.15 -14.01 6.22
CA GLY A 505 -39.80 -15.28 6.56
C GLY A 505 -39.81 -15.52 8.05
N ALA A 506 -40.52 -16.56 8.52
CA ALA A 506 -40.67 -16.89 9.93
C ALA A 506 -39.33 -17.24 10.65
N ALA A 507 -38.30 -17.58 9.89
CA ALA A 507 -36.92 -17.81 10.40
C ALA A 507 -35.94 -17.03 9.55
N GLY A 508 -35.40 -15.94 10.08
CA GLY A 508 -34.38 -15.10 9.48
C GLY A 508 -33.11 -15.04 10.34
N PRO A 509 -32.05 -14.34 9.85
CA PRO A 509 -30.87 -14.07 10.64
C PRO A 509 -31.20 -13.15 11.83
N ASP A 510 -30.54 -13.35 12.96
CA ASP A 510 -30.65 -12.48 14.14
C ASP A 510 -30.03 -11.09 13.85
N TYR A 511 -29.09 -11.03 12.91
CA TYR A 511 -28.43 -9.79 12.43
C TYR A 511 -28.12 -9.89 10.94
N GLU A 512 -28.33 -8.79 10.22
CA GLU A 512 -27.97 -8.69 8.80
C GLU A 512 -27.47 -7.28 8.48
N ALA A 513 -26.37 -7.20 7.71
CA ALA A 513 -25.83 -5.93 7.23
C ALA A 513 -25.14 -6.09 5.86
N PRO A 514 -25.08 -5.04 5.04
CA PRO A 514 -24.34 -5.08 3.79
C PRO A 514 -22.84 -5.19 4.07
N PHE A 515 -22.12 -5.96 3.23
CA PHE A 515 -20.68 -6.14 3.36
C PHE A 515 -20.04 -6.49 2.01
N ARG A 516 -19.29 -5.55 1.42
CA ARG A 516 -18.49 -5.73 0.20
C ARG A 516 -19.28 -6.25 -1.03
N GLY A 517 -20.46 -5.76 -1.24
CA GLY A 517 -21.35 -6.22 -2.33
C GLY A 517 -22.08 -7.53 -2.04
N ALA A 518 -22.02 -7.99 -0.80
CA ALA A 518 -22.74 -9.11 -0.25
C ALA A 518 -23.41 -8.69 1.07
N TRP A 519 -23.95 -9.65 1.82
CA TRP A 519 -24.61 -9.45 3.10
C TRP A 519 -23.95 -10.34 4.14
N VAL A 520 -23.49 -9.77 5.24
CA VAL A 520 -23.12 -10.54 6.41
C VAL A 520 -24.40 -10.83 7.19
N GLN A 521 -24.63 -12.08 7.51
CA GLN A 521 -25.78 -12.56 8.24
C GLN A 521 -25.30 -13.39 9.43
N VAL A 522 -25.90 -13.18 10.60
CA VAL A 522 -25.64 -13.98 11.80
C VAL A 522 -26.88 -14.75 12.17
N TRP A 523 -26.80 -16.06 12.17
CA TRP A 523 -27.91 -16.97 12.31
C TRP A 523 -27.82 -17.82 13.58
N ARG A 524 -28.96 -18.21 14.14
CA ARG A 524 -29.04 -19.40 15.00
C ARG A 524 -28.75 -20.62 14.14
N GLY A 525 -27.97 -21.56 14.67
CA GLY A 525 -27.57 -22.75 13.89
C GLY A 525 -28.76 -23.49 13.27
N GLU A 526 -29.77 -23.81 14.07
CA GLU A 526 -30.98 -24.52 13.61
C GLU A 526 -31.74 -23.73 12.52
N ALA A 527 -31.89 -22.40 12.70
CA ALA A 527 -32.57 -21.56 11.73
C ALA A 527 -31.83 -21.52 10.37
N LEU A 528 -30.50 -21.51 10.39
CA LEU A 528 -29.67 -21.59 9.19
C LEU A 528 -29.86 -22.93 8.47
N LEU A 529 -29.83 -24.05 9.22
CA LEU A 529 -30.07 -25.37 8.64
C LEU A 529 -31.46 -25.48 8.01
N ALA A 530 -32.50 -25.00 8.70
CA ALA A 530 -33.86 -24.97 8.17
C ALA A 530 -33.99 -24.09 6.91
N ALA A 531 -33.31 -22.95 6.87
CA ALA A 531 -33.30 -22.08 5.70
C ALA A 531 -32.59 -22.71 4.50
N ARG A 532 -31.52 -23.47 4.71
CA ARG A 532 -30.75 -24.16 3.65
C ARG A 532 -31.41 -25.47 3.16
N ALA A 533 -32.25 -26.08 3.98
CA ALA A 533 -33.01 -27.28 3.58
C ALA A 533 -34.21 -26.97 2.64
N ARG A 534 -34.61 -25.72 2.53
CA ARG A 534 -35.70 -25.31 1.61
C ARG A 534 -35.11 -25.20 0.19
N PRO A 535 -35.74 -25.83 -0.83
CA PRO A 535 -35.36 -25.62 -2.22
C PRO A 535 -35.52 -24.13 -2.59
N GLN A 536 -34.46 -23.54 -3.21
CA GLN A 536 -34.45 -22.15 -3.69
C GLN A 536 -35.30 -21.98 -4.93
#